data_1d02a3b152b2efd6ada801a02e78361d
#
_entry.id   1d02a3b152b2efd6ada801a02e78361d
#
_cell.length_a   1.000
_cell.length_b   1.000
_cell.length_c   1.000
_cell.angle_alpha   90.00
_cell.angle_beta   90.00
_cell.angle_gamma   90.00
#
_symmetry.space_group_name_H-M   'P 1'
#
loop_
_entity.id
_entity.type
_entity.pdbx_description
1 polymer ?
#
loop_
_entity_poly.entity_id
_entity_poly.type
_entity_poly.pdbx_seq_one_letter_code
_entity_poly.pdbx_strand_id
1 'polypeptide(L)'
;MELQKGRPKYTADRLEKEIRTYDLLDKLGVAYERVDHEAAMTMEVCQEIDKVLQATICKNLFLCNRQETKFYLLMIPDTKVFHTKDLSAKIGSARLSFTKPEYMEKFLDITPGSVSVLGLMNDTENHVQLLIDEDVLKSEFVGCHPCINTSSIRFHTSDLIEKVLPAVNHDFIMVTL
;
A
#
# COMPACT_ATOMS: atom_id res chain seq x y z
N MET A 1 16.27 -12.84 -7.56
CA MET A 1 15.89 -11.60 -6.84
C MET A 1 16.82 -11.39 -5.68
N GLU A 2 17.21 -10.16 -5.44
CA GLU A 2 18.15 -9.78 -4.40
C GLU A 2 17.56 -8.71 -3.48
N LEU A 3 17.73 -8.89 -2.17
CA LEU A 3 17.31 -7.91 -1.17
C LEU A 3 18.35 -6.77 -1.14
N GLN A 4 17.86 -5.54 -1.34
CA GLN A 4 18.68 -4.33 -1.36
C GLN A 4 18.21 -3.37 -0.27
N LYS A 5 19.15 -2.67 0.35
CA LYS A 5 18.84 -1.64 1.35
C LYS A 5 18.59 -0.30 0.68
N GLY A 6 17.46 0.31 1.01
CA GLY A 6 17.12 1.66 0.59
C GLY A 6 16.83 1.81 -0.91
N ARG A 7 16.98 3.03 -1.38
CA ARG A 7 16.70 3.41 -2.75
C ARG A 7 17.71 2.86 -3.75
N PRO A 8 17.33 2.68 -5.04
CA PRO A 8 18.29 2.27 -6.07
C PRO A 8 19.37 3.34 -6.27
N LYS A 9 20.60 2.87 -6.59
CA LYS A 9 21.71 3.77 -6.89
C LYS A 9 21.48 4.59 -8.16
N TYR A 10 20.83 3.95 -9.15
CA TYR A 10 20.52 4.56 -10.45
C TYR A 10 19.02 4.73 -10.57
N THR A 11 18.56 5.94 -10.83
CA THR A 11 17.15 6.32 -10.84
C THR A 11 16.67 6.81 -12.21
N ALA A 12 17.56 6.89 -13.22
CA ALA A 12 17.23 7.42 -14.54
C ALA A 12 16.07 6.67 -15.24
N ASP A 13 15.96 5.37 -15.00
CA ASP A 13 14.93 4.51 -15.61
C ASP A 13 13.70 4.32 -14.69
N ARG A 14 13.64 5.05 -13.57
CA ARG A 14 12.58 4.93 -12.56
C ARG A 14 11.52 6.00 -12.75
N LEU A 15 10.27 5.63 -12.48
CA LEU A 15 9.17 6.59 -12.53
C LEU A 15 9.25 7.59 -11.37
N GLU A 16 8.83 8.82 -11.64
CA GLU A 16 8.84 9.89 -10.65
C GLU A 16 8.06 9.52 -9.38
N LYS A 17 6.89 8.88 -9.53
CA LYS A 17 6.08 8.43 -8.40
C LYS A 17 6.78 7.40 -7.49
N GLU A 18 7.63 6.56 -8.07
CA GLU A 18 8.49 5.65 -7.31
C GLU A 18 9.55 6.42 -6.54
N ILE A 19 10.23 7.35 -7.19
CA ILE A 19 11.28 8.18 -6.57
C ILE A 19 10.72 9.03 -5.43
N ARG A 20 9.53 9.62 -5.60
CA ARG A 20 8.87 10.38 -4.52
C ARG A 20 8.58 9.51 -3.30
N THR A 21 8.30 8.23 -3.50
CA THR A 21 8.12 7.30 -2.39
C THR A 21 9.40 7.14 -1.58
N TYR A 22 10.52 6.95 -2.24
CA TYR A 22 11.82 6.85 -1.57
C TYR A 22 12.22 8.18 -0.91
N ASP A 23 11.96 9.30 -1.56
CA ASP A 23 12.21 10.63 -1.00
C ASP A 23 11.42 10.83 0.31
N LEU A 24 10.17 10.42 0.36
CA LEU A 24 9.35 10.48 1.57
C LEU A 24 9.95 9.64 2.70
N LEU A 25 10.25 8.39 2.44
CA LEU A 25 10.81 7.49 3.45
C LEU A 25 12.18 7.96 3.95
N ASP A 26 13.04 8.42 3.06
CA ASP A 26 14.36 8.95 3.41
C ASP A 26 14.25 10.23 4.25
N LYS A 27 13.36 11.15 3.89
CA LYS A 27 13.09 12.37 4.63
C LYS A 27 12.62 12.09 6.06
N LEU A 28 11.83 11.04 6.24
CA LEU A 28 11.29 10.65 7.54
C LEU A 28 12.27 9.80 8.36
N GLY A 29 13.41 9.43 7.80
CA GLY A 29 14.36 8.55 8.45
C GLY A 29 13.86 7.12 8.62
N VAL A 30 12.95 6.66 7.74
CA VAL A 30 12.42 5.30 7.74
C VAL A 30 13.38 4.39 6.99
N ALA A 31 13.91 3.38 7.68
CA ALA A 31 14.72 2.33 7.05
C ALA A 31 13.81 1.36 6.28
N TYR A 32 14.17 1.04 5.06
CA TYR A 32 13.44 0.09 4.23
C TYR A 32 14.38 -0.76 3.39
N GLU A 33 13.90 -1.93 3.02
CA GLU A 33 14.58 -2.85 2.14
C GLU A 33 13.71 -3.09 0.90
N ARG A 34 14.34 -3.34 -0.23
CA ARG A 34 13.70 -3.36 -1.54
C ARG A 34 14.11 -4.60 -2.33
N VAL A 35 13.17 -5.13 -3.08
CA VAL A 35 13.38 -6.17 -4.09
C VAL A 35 12.81 -5.66 -5.41
N ASP A 36 13.61 -5.67 -6.45
CA ASP A 36 13.15 -5.38 -7.81
C ASP A 36 12.73 -6.69 -8.49
N HIS A 37 11.65 -6.63 -9.25
CA HIS A 37 11.05 -7.79 -9.92
C HIS A 37 10.28 -7.34 -11.17
N GLU A 38 9.83 -8.31 -11.96
CA GLU A 38 8.98 -8.04 -13.11
C GLU A 38 7.54 -7.70 -12.70
N ALA A 39 6.86 -6.90 -13.55
CA ALA A 39 5.49 -6.46 -13.28
C ALA A 39 4.45 -7.58 -13.36
N ALA A 40 4.63 -8.54 -14.27
CA ALA A 40 3.73 -9.66 -14.44
C ALA A 40 4.02 -10.73 -13.39
N MET A 41 3.32 -10.63 -12.26
CA MET A 41 3.54 -11.54 -11.14
C MET A 41 2.60 -12.73 -11.18
N THR A 42 3.22 -13.92 -11.27
CA THR A 42 2.53 -15.17 -10.95
C THR A 42 2.52 -15.40 -9.44
N MET A 43 1.74 -16.35 -8.97
CA MET A 43 1.74 -16.71 -7.54
C MET A 43 3.11 -17.17 -7.06
N GLU A 44 3.85 -17.88 -7.91
CA GLU A 44 5.20 -18.35 -7.59
C GLU A 44 6.16 -17.17 -7.39
N VAL A 45 6.09 -16.16 -8.24
CA VAL A 45 6.92 -14.94 -8.12
C VAL A 45 6.56 -14.16 -6.86
N CYS A 46 5.27 -14.05 -6.53
CA CYS A 46 4.83 -13.40 -5.28
C CYS A 46 5.41 -14.12 -4.05
N GLN A 47 5.34 -15.45 -4.01
CA GLN A 47 5.89 -16.24 -2.91
C GLN A 47 7.42 -16.10 -2.80
N GLU A 48 8.11 -15.96 -3.93
CA GLU A 48 9.55 -15.72 -3.95
C GLU A 48 9.89 -14.33 -3.38
N ILE A 49 9.12 -13.32 -3.75
CA ILE A 49 9.27 -11.96 -3.22
C ILE A 49 9.09 -11.97 -1.69
N ASP A 50 8.03 -12.60 -1.19
CA ASP A 50 7.75 -12.69 0.24
C ASP A 50 8.90 -13.37 1.01
N LYS A 51 9.47 -14.42 0.44
CA LYS A 51 10.63 -15.12 1.01
C LYS A 51 11.87 -14.23 1.06
N VAL A 52 12.14 -13.49 0.00
CA VAL A 52 13.32 -12.60 -0.08
C VAL A 52 13.15 -11.41 0.87
N LEU A 53 11.96 -10.79 0.89
CA LEU A 53 11.66 -9.69 1.81
C LEU A 53 11.55 -10.13 3.27
N GLN A 54 11.29 -11.40 3.53
CA GLN A 54 10.94 -11.90 4.87
C GLN A 54 9.79 -11.10 5.49
N ALA A 55 8.81 -10.77 4.67
CA ALA A 55 7.60 -10.06 5.04
C ALA A 55 6.50 -10.44 4.07
N THR A 56 5.28 -10.55 4.57
CA THR A 56 4.11 -10.75 3.71
C THR A 56 3.71 -9.42 3.10
N ILE A 57 3.58 -9.38 1.78
CA ILE A 57 3.07 -8.21 1.08
C ILE A 57 1.57 -8.11 1.34
N CYS A 58 1.15 -6.96 1.83
CA CYS A 58 -0.26 -6.69 2.05
C CYS A 58 -0.97 -6.45 0.70
N LYS A 59 -2.18 -6.98 0.58
CA LYS A 59 -3.11 -6.48 -0.43
C LYS A 59 -3.51 -5.07 -0.04
N ASN A 60 -3.41 -4.16 -0.98
CA ASN A 60 -3.92 -2.81 -0.86
C ASN A 60 -5.11 -2.69 -1.81
N LEU A 61 -6.31 -2.58 -1.25
CA LEU A 61 -7.55 -2.59 -2.01
C LEU A 61 -8.18 -1.21 -1.96
N PHE A 62 -8.47 -0.64 -3.13
CA PHE A 62 -9.08 0.68 -3.24
C PHE A 62 -10.56 0.55 -3.57
N LEU A 63 -11.40 1.04 -2.65
CA LEU A 63 -12.84 0.83 -2.64
C LEU A 63 -13.59 2.15 -2.53
N CYS A 64 -14.83 2.16 -2.99
CA CYS A 64 -15.71 3.32 -2.85
C CYS A 64 -17.17 2.89 -2.62
N ASN A 65 -17.98 3.83 -2.15
CA ASN A 65 -19.41 3.67 -2.09
C ASN A 65 -20.04 3.77 -3.49
N ARG A 66 -21.30 3.42 -3.61
CA ARG A 66 -22.03 3.44 -4.90
C ARG A 66 -22.06 4.82 -5.54
N GLN A 67 -22.13 5.87 -4.75
CA GLN A 67 -22.20 7.26 -5.23
C GLN A 67 -20.84 7.82 -5.63
N GLU A 68 -19.75 7.07 -5.42
CA GLU A 68 -18.39 7.52 -5.66
C GLU A 68 -18.05 8.84 -4.94
N THR A 69 -18.52 8.95 -3.69
CA THR A 69 -18.31 10.11 -2.82
C THR A 69 -17.44 9.81 -1.60
N LYS A 70 -17.30 8.54 -1.24
CA LYS A 70 -16.45 8.07 -0.13
C LYS A 70 -15.50 7.01 -0.64
N PHE A 71 -14.22 7.19 -0.36
CA PHE A 71 -13.15 6.32 -0.83
C PHE A 71 -12.39 5.73 0.34
N TYR A 72 -12.02 4.46 0.21
CA TYR A 72 -11.34 3.70 1.25
C TYR A 72 -10.16 2.94 0.66
N LEU A 73 -9.05 2.98 1.37
CA LEU A 73 -7.90 2.12 1.08
C LEU A 73 -7.78 1.10 2.20
N LEU A 74 -7.90 -0.18 1.86
CA LEU A 74 -7.78 -1.28 2.82
C LEU A 74 -6.43 -1.96 2.69
N MET A 75 -5.71 -2.05 3.81
CA MET A 75 -4.55 -2.93 3.95
C MET A 75 -4.99 -4.22 4.64
N ILE A 76 -4.83 -5.36 3.97
CA ILE A 76 -5.20 -6.67 4.47
C ILE A 76 -4.09 -7.68 4.12
N PRO A 77 -3.79 -8.69 4.98
CA PRO A 77 -2.84 -9.73 4.61
C PRO A 77 -3.26 -10.42 3.32
N ASP A 78 -2.30 -10.75 2.47
CA ASP A 78 -2.57 -11.42 1.19
C ASP A 78 -3.19 -12.80 1.37
N THR A 79 -2.96 -13.44 2.52
CA THR A 79 -3.50 -14.76 2.88
C THR A 79 -4.98 -14.73 3.25
N LYS A 80 -5.55 -13.56 3.57
CA LYS A 80 -6.97 -13.44 3.90
C LYS A 80 -7.82 -13.31 2.65
N VAL A 81 -8.93 -14.04 2.62
CA VAL A 81 -9.97 -13.89 1.60
C VAL A 81 -10.79 -12.64 1.92
N PHE A 82 -10.97 -11.77 0.93
CA PHE A 82 -11.68 -10.52 1.09
C PHE A 82 -13.05 -10.55 0.39
N HIS A 83 -14.07 -10.11 1.14
CA HIS A 83 -15.42 -9.88 0.62
C HIS A 83 -15.87 -8.46 0.95
N THR A 84 -16.33 -7.71 -0.06
CA THR A 84 -16.80 -6.33 0.13
C THR A 84 -17.94 -6.22 1.13
N LYS A 85 -18.79 -7.24 1.20
CA LYS A 85 -19.91 -7.33 2.16
C LYS A 85 -19.42 -7.30 3.61
N ASP A 86 -18.36 -8.03 3.92
CA ASP A 86 -17.82 -8.10 5.28
C ASP A 86 -17.25 -6.75 5.70
N LEU A 87 -16.50 -6.10 4.83
CA LEU A 87 -15.96 -4.77 5.11
C LEU A 87 -17.07 -3.73 5.28
N SER A 88 -18.06 -3.73 4.38
CA SER A 88 -19.20 -2.80 4.46
C SER A 88 -19.91 -2.90 5.80
N ALA A 89 -20.13 -4.12 6.30
CA ALA A 89 -20.73 -4.36 7.61
C ALA A 89 -19.84 -3.83 8.75
N LYS A 90 -18.53 -4.04 8.68
CA LYS A 90 -17.59 -3.63 9.73
C LYS A 90 -17.49 -2.12 9.88
N ILE A 91 -17.57 -1.36 8.80
CA ILE A 91 -17.47 0.10 8.85
C ILE A 91 -18.82 0.82 8.84
N GLY A 92 -19.93 0.06 8.86
CA GLY A 92 -21.29 0.63 8.84
C GLY A 92 -21.60 1.36 7.53
N SER A 93 -21.02 0.95 6.44
CA SER A 93 -21.23 1.54 5.12
C SER A 93 -22.30 0.81 4.33
N ALA A 94 -22.91 1.50 3.35
CA ALA A 94 -23.61 0.87 2.26
C ALA A 94 -22.62 0.01 1.43
N ARG A 95 -23.16 -0.77 0.48
CA ARG A 95 -22.34 -1.66 -0.36
C ARG A 95 -21.15 -0.92 -0.98
N LEU A 96 -19.97 -1.48 -0.77
CA LEU A 96 -18.73 -1.02 -1.39
C LEU A 96 -18.46 -1.78 -2.68
N SER A 97 -17.72 -1.14 -3.58
CA SER A 97 -17.19 -1.73 -4.81
C SER A 97 -15.75 -1.29 -5.02
N PHE A 98 -15.03 -1.99 -5.89
CA PHE A 98 -13.69 -1.57 -6.28
C PHE A 98 -13.77 -0.25 -7.06
N THR A 99 -12.86 0.66 -6.76
CA THR A 99 -12.82 1.98 -7.36
C THR A 99 -12.29 1.90 -8.81
N LYS A 100 -12.82 2.75 -9.68
CA LYS A 100 -12.35 2.87 -11.05
C LYS A 100 -10.90 3.37 -11.12
N PRO A 101 -10.13 2.95 -12.15
CA PRO A 101 -8.74 3.39 -12.31
C PRO A 101 -8.54 4.91 -12.34
N GLU A 102 -9.49 5.66 -12.86
CA GLU A 102 -9.42 7.13 -12.92
C GLU A 102 -9.35 7.80 -11.55
N TYR A 103 -10.07 7.28 -10.54
CA TYR A 103 -10.00 7.78 -9.17
C TYR A 103 -8.70 7.34 -8.47
N MET A 104 -8.23 6.14 -8.78
CA MET A 104 -6.96 5.63 -8.28
C MET A 104 -5.80 6.55 -8.73
N GLU A 105 -5.79 6.95 -9.98
CA GLU A 105 -4.82 7.89 -10.52
C GLU A 105 -5.00 9.28 -9.91
N LYS A 106 -6.24 9.76 -9.83
CA LYS A 106 -6.56 11.09 -9.31
C LYS A 106 -6.14 11.29 -7.86
N PHE A 107 -6.44 10.34 -6.99
CA PHE A 107 -6.20 10.49 -5.55
C PHE A 107 -4.86 9.93 -5.09
N LEU A 108 -4.40 8.86 -5.70
CA LEU A 108 -3.21 8.15 -5.25
C LEU A 108 -2.02 8.24 -6.22
N ASP A 109 -2.24 8.76 -7.42
CA ASP A 109 -1.25 8.76 -8.52
C ASP A 109 -0.70 7.36 -8.80
N ILE A 110 -1.58 6.37 -8.79
CA ILE A 110 -1.25 4.95 -8.96
C ILE A 110 -2.13 4.34 -10.05
N THR A 111 -1.57 3.38 -10.78
CA THR A 111 -2.28 2.57 -11.76
C THR A 111 -2.71 1.21 -11.17
N PRO A 112 -3.71 0.52 -11.76
CA PRO A 112 -4.10 -0.82 -11.32
C PRO A 112 -2.91 -1.78 -11.23
N GLY A 113 -2.89 -2.58 -10.17
CA GLY A 113 -1.78 -3.51 -9.88
C GLY A 113 -0.64 -2.91 -9.05
N SER A 114 -0.64 -1.59 -8.84
CA SER A 114 0.40 -0.88 -8.08
C SER A 114 -0.12 -0.20 -6.81
N VAL A 115 -1.35 -0.48 -6.40
CA VAL A 115 -1.98 0.19 -5.25
C VAL A 115 -1.14 0.01 -4.00
N SER A 116 -0.89 1.11 -3.30
CA SER A 116 -0.04 1.16 -2.13
C SER A 116 -0.52 2.20 -1.13
N VAL A 117 -0.35 1.90 0.15
CA VAL A 117 -0.57 2.86 1.24
C VAL A 117 0.27 4.13 1.07
N LEU A 118 1.44 4.02 0.45
CA LEU A 118 2.32 5.16 0.20
C LEU A 118 1.76 6.15 -0.82
N GLY A 119 0.78 5.75 -1.61
CA GLY A 119 0.02 6.65 -2.47
C GLY A 119 -0.78 7.71 -1.72
N LEU A 120 -1.02 7.53 -0.42
CA LEU A 120 -1.71 8.52 0.41
C LEU A 120 -0.96 9.85 0.50
N MET A 121 0.34 9.89 0.19
CA MET A 121 1.08 11.15 0.09
C MET A 121 0.53 12.09 -1.00
N ASN A 122 -0.17 11.54 -1.97
CA ASN A 122 -0.77 12.30 -3.08
C ASN A 122 -2.20 12.77 -2.77
N ASP A 123 -2.84 12.19 -1.75
CA ASP A 123 -4.19 12.55 -1.30
C ASP A 123 -4.13 13.69 -0.27
N THR A 124 -3.74 14.87 -0.71
CA THR A 124 -3.52 16.05 0.16
C THR A 124 -4.80 16.63 0.76
N GLU A 125 -5.96 16.30 0.19
CA GLU A 125 -7.27 16.77 0.66
C GLU A 125 -8.04 15.73 1.48
N ASN A 126 -7.40 14.62 1.82
CA ASN A 126 -7.99 13.54 2.64
C ASN A 126 -9.31 12.98 2.07
N HIS A 127 -9.35 12.71 0.77
CA HIS A 127 -10.49 12.04 0.14
C HIS A 127 -10.58 10.56 0.51
N VAL A 128 -9.44 9.95 0.85
CA VAL A 128 -9.30 8.51 1.08
C VAL A 128 -9.16 8.22 2.57
N GLN A 129 -10.07 7.40 3.10
CA GLN A 129 -9.96 6.86 4.46
C GLN A 129 -9.16 5.56 4.44
N LEU A 130 -8.08 5.50 5.21
CA LEU A 130 -7.29 4.29 5.37
C LEU A 130 -7.95 3.35 6.39
N LEU A 131 -8.05 2.08 6.01
CA LEU A 131 -8.49 0.98 6.85
C LEU A 131 -7.35 -0.04 6.94
N ILE A 132 -7.03 -0.50 8.13
CA ILE A 132 -5.97 -1.48 8.34
C ILE A 132 -6.53 -2.68 9.10
N ASP A 133 -6.39 -3.87 8.52
CA ASP A 133 -6.72 -5.12 9.20
C ASP A 133 -5.82 -5.32 10.43
N GLU A 134 -6.39 -5.82 11.52
CA GLU A 134 -5.66 -6.00 12.79
C GLU A 134 -4.40 -6.85 12.67
N ASP A 135 -4.38 -7.84 11.77
CA ASP A 135 -3.22 -8.72 11.60
C ASP A 135 -2.05 -8.00 10.91
N VAL A 136 -2.34 -6.99 10.08
CA VAL A 136 -1.29 -6.11 9.55
C VAL A 136 -0.65 -5.31 10.67
N LEU A 137 -1.45 -4.78 11.60
CA LEU A 137 -0.95 -4.01 12.74
C LEU A 137 -0.12 -4.85 13.71
N LYS A 138 -0.39 -6.14 13.81
CA LYS A 138 0.37 -7.09 14.66
C LYS A 138 1.69 -7.53 14.04
N SER A 139 1.88 -7.34 12.73
CA SER A 139 3.10 -7.73 12.03
C SER A 139 4.21 -6.73 12.30
N GLU A 140 5.44 -7.22 12.47
CA GLU A 140 6.62 -6.37 12.67
C GLU A 140 6.91 -5.50 11.45
N PHE A 141 6.79 -6.10 10.26
CA PHE A 141 7.03 -5.42 8.98
C PHE A 141 5.76 -5.34 8.15
N VAL A 142 5.65 -4.25 7.42
CA VAL A 142 4.66 -4.09 6.35
C VAL A 142 5.37 -4.16 5.01
N GLY A 143 4.86 -5.00 4.10
CA GLY A 143 5.33 -5.12 2.72
C GLY A 143 4.35 -4.46 1.77
N CYS A 144 4.84 -3.62 0.88
CA CYS A 144 4.02 -2.95 -0.12
C CYS A 144 4.82 -2.55 -1.36
N HIS A 145 4.13 -2.10 -2.39
CA HIS A 145 4.75 -1.50 -3.57
C HIS A 145 5.16 -0.04 -3.30
N PRO A 146 6.28 0.42 -3.84
CA PRO A 146 6.61 1.85 -3.82
C PRO A 146 5.89 2.61 -4.95
N CYS A 147 4.57 2.49 -5.01
CA CYS A 147 3.68 3.09 -6.00
C CYS A 147 3.89 2.61 -7.45
N ILE A 148 4.68 1.56 -7.65
CA ILE A 148 4.88 0.86 -8.94
C ILE A 148 4.91 -0.64 -8.67
N ASN A 149 4.64 -1.45 -9.69
CA ASN A 149 4.55 -2.90 -9.54
C ASN A 149 5.79 -3.67 -9.98
N THR A 150 6.91 -3.00 -10.16
CA THR A 150 8.20 -3.60 -10.52
C THR A 150 9.20 -3.62 -9.37
N SER A 151 8.76 -3.20 -8.20
CA SER A 151 9.48 -3.30 -6.94
C SER A 151 8.52 -3.55 -5.79
N SER A 152 9.05 -4.13 -4.73
CA SER A 152 8.36 -4.28 -3.45
C SER A 152 9.32 -3.89 -2.34
N ILE A 153 8.80 -3.25 -1.31
CA ILE A 153 9.58 -2.82 -0.16
C ILE A 153 8.96 -3.33 1.13
N ARG A 154 9.80 -3.43 2.16
CA ARG A 154 9.33 -3.62 3.54
C ARG A 154 9.93 -2.56 4.44
N PHE A 155 9.18 -2.20 5.44
CA PHE A 155 9.65 -1.35 6.55
C PHE A 155 8.85 -1.68 7.81
N HIS A 156 9.30 -1.18 8.96
CA HIS A 156 8.61 -1.47 10.22
C HIS A 156 7.19 -0.91 10.22
N THR A 157 6.25 -1.72 10.68
CA THR A 157 4.84 -1.30 10.84
C THR A 157 4.72 -0.11 11.79
N SER A 158 5.55 -0.07 12.83
CA SER A 158 5.61 1.09 13.74
C SER A 158 5.98 2.38 13.03
N ASP A 159 6.87 2.33 12.03
CA ASP A 159 7.23 3.51 11.24
C ASP A 159 6.09 3.97 10.34
N LEU A 160 5.27 3.05 9.82
CA LEU A 160 4.06 3.41 9.10
C LEU A 160 3.13 4.25 9.99
N ILE A 161 2.86 3.76 11.19
CA ILE A 161 1.90 4.37 12.12
C ILE A 161 2.44 5.67 12.73
N GLU A 162 3.70 5.70 13.14
CA GLU A 162 4.29 6.79 13.92
C GLU A 162 4.95 7.87 13.07
N LYS A 163 5.40 7.55 11.86
CA LYS A 163 6.14 8.46 10.98
C LYS A 163 5.42 8.77 9.68
N VAL A 164 5.05 7.74 8.91
CA VAL A 164 4.50 7.92 7.57
C VAL A 164 3.11 8.53 7.60
N LEU A 165 2.17 7.92 8.32
CA LEU A 165 0.78 8.39 8.34
C LEU A 165 0.64 9.81 8.88
N PRO A 166 1.32 10.21 9.99
CA PRO A 166 1.31 11.61 10.42
C PRO A 166 1.87 12.57 9.36
N ALA A 167 2.96 12.18 8.69
CA ALA A 167 3.60 13.03 7.68
C ALA A 167 2.72 13.27 6.45
N VAL A 168 1.90 12.31 6.07
CA VAL A 168 0.94 12.43 4.95
C VAL A 168 -0.45 12.85 5.42
N ASN A 169 -0.58 13.19 6.69
CA ASN A 169 -1.81 13.71 7.31
C ASN A 169 -3.01 12.77 7.14
N HIS A 170 -2.79 11.48 7.37
CA HIS A 170 -3.84 10.46 7.34
C HIS A 170 -3.90 9.69 8.65
N ASP A 171 -5.14 9.45 9.12
CA ASP A 171 -5.45 8.52 10.19
C ASP A 171 -5.92 7.19 9.61
N PHE A 172 -5.98 6.17 10.44
CA PHE A 172 -6.51 4.88 10.03
C PHE A 172 -7.60 4.40 10.98
N ILE A 173 -8.47 3.55 10.46
CA ILE A 173 -9.45 2.80 11.24
C ILE A 173 -9.02 1.34 11.21
N MET A 174 -8.89 0.72 12.38
CA MET A 174 -8.63 -0.71 12.48
C MET A 174 -9.90 -1.50 12.18
N VAL A 175 -9.75 -2.54 11.37
CA VAL A 175 -10.83 -3.49 11.07
C VAL A 175 -10.38 -4.92 11.37
N THR A 176 -11.33 -5.77 11.69
CA THR A 176 -11.12 -7.21 11.91
C THR A 176 -11.92 -7.97 10.87
N LEU A 177 -11.20 -8.56 9.92
CA LEU A 177 -11.79 -9.28 8.78
C LEU A 177 -11.47 -10.76 8.80
#